data_d09bfb2ed7af01c01d66b228b2d665bd
#
_entry.id   d09bfb2ed7af01c01d66b228b2d665bd
#
_cell.length_a   1.000
_cell.length_b   1.000
_cell.length_c   1.000
_cell.angle_alpha   90.00
_cell.angle_beta   90.00
_cell.angle_gamma   90.00
#
_symmetry.space_group_name_H-M   'P 1'
#
loop_
_entity.id
_entity.type
_entity.pdbx_description
1 polymer ?
#
loop_
_entity_poly.entity_id
_entity_poly.type
_entity_poly.pdbx_seq_one_letter_code
_entity_poly.pdbx_strand_id
1 'polypeptide(L)'
;MKRLSVILVSFLLYLPLCAQFKGTVSVDTNQSGIVDKGDKPLAGVMVTDGLNVVKTDKKGRFSLPGFEKTRFISITTPAGFETQQFYLSTKENRKSYDFILTESERTKPRKHSFVQITDTEVTGGMGRWVTDLQQYIDNETVSYTHL
;
A
#
# COMPACT_ATOMS: atom_id res chain seq x y z
N MET A 1 -18.07 23.34 -45.48
CA MET A 1 -18.32 23.25 -44.03
C MET A 1 -18.61 21.87 -43.50
N LYS A 2 -19.02 20.85 -44.32
CA LYS A 2 -19.29 19.47 -43.84
C LYS A 2 -18.08 18.58 -43.58
N ARG A 3 -16.91 18.90 -44.11
CA ARG A 3 -15.69 18.09 -43.96
C ARG A 3 -14.92 18.34 -42.64
N LEU A 4 -15.10 19.49 -42.01
CA LEU A 4 -14.43 19.83 -40.71
C LEU A 4 -15.06 19.11 -39.53
N SER A 5 -16.38 18.86 -39.57
CA SER A 5 -17.11 18.15 -38.51
C SER A 5 -16.73 16.67 -38.38
N VAL A 6 -16.35 16.01 -39.49
CA VAL A 6 -15.96 14.59 -39.51
C VAL A 6 -14.59 14.38 -38.85
N ILE A 7 -13.66 15.33 -39.02
CA ILE A 7 -12.31 15.25 -38.40
C ILE A 7 -12.38 15.47 -36.88
N LEU A 8 -13.27 16.34 -36.43
CA LEU A 8 -13.42 16.59 -34.97
C LEU A 8 -14.05 15.39 -34.24
N VAL A 9 -14.97 14.69 -34.86
CA VAL A 9 -15.60 13.46 -34.30
C VAL A 9 -14.60 12.30 -34.26
N SER A 10 -13.72 12.20 -35.30
CA SER A 10 -12.69 11.14 -35.33
C SER A 10 -11.61 11.32 -34.25
N PHE A 11 -11.30 12.55 -33.85
CA PHE A 11 -10.31 12.82 -32.79
C PHE A 11 -10.82 12.49 -31.37
N LEU A 12 -12.13 12.54 -31.17
CA LEU A 12 -12.74 12.18 -29.86
C LEU A 12 -12.79 10.66 -29.61
N LEU A 13 -12.60 9.82 -30.64
CA LEU A 13 -12.62 8.36 -30.52
C LEU A 13 -11.26 7.74 -30.12
N TYR A 14 -10.20 8.52 -30.06
CA TYR A 14 -8.85 8.07 -29.67
C TYR A 14 -8.46 8.39 -28.21
N LEU A 15 -9.43 8.52 -27.32
CA LEU A 15 -9.08 8.52 -25.90
C LEU A 15 -8.71 7.07 -25.54
N PRO A 16 -7.45 6.80 -25.20
CA PRO A 16 -7.07 5.48 -24.73
C PRO A 16 -7.92 5.19 -23.49
N LEU A 17 -8.74 4.16 -23.57
CA LEU A 17 -9.43 3.60 -22.40
C LEU A 17 -8.35 2.93 -21.53
N CYS A 18 -7.54 3.75 -20.88
CA CYS A 18 -6.51 3.27 -20.00
C CYS A 18 -7.23 2.70 -18.77
N ALA A 19 -7.08 1.42 -18.50
CA ALA A 19 -7.56 0.83 -17.27
C ALA A 19 -7.02 1.66 -16.12
N GLN A 20 -7.91 2.22 -15.30
CA GLN A 20 -7.54 3.12 -14.23
C GLN A 20 -7.88 2.47 -12.89
N PHE A 21 -6.86 2.21 -12.09
CA PHE A 21 -7.04 1.78 -10.71
C PHE A 21 -7.13 3.03 -9.83
N LYS A 22 -8.19 3.11 -9.06
CA LYS A 22 -8.45 4.24 -8.15
C LYS A 22 -8.86 3.72 -6.78
N GLY A 23 -8.61 4.53 -5.77
CA GLY A 23 -8.96 4.20 -4.40
C GLY A 23 -8.60 5.30 -3.43
N THR A 24 -8.70 4.98 -2.16
CA THR A 24 -8.41 5.87 -1.04
C THR A 24 -7.45 5.23 -0.06
N VAL A 25 -6.76 6.08 0.70
CA VAL A 25 -5.98 5.69 1.86
C VAL A 25 -6.47 6.51 3.04
N SER A 26 -6.86 5.83 4.11
CA SER A 26 -7.45 6.46 5.31
C SER A 26 -6.78 5.95 6.58
N VAL A 27 -6.89 6.73 7.64
CA VAL A 27 -6.51 6.33 9.00
C VAL A 27 -7.76 5.89 9.74
N ASP A 28 -7.73 4.66 10.24
CA ASP A 28 -8.76 4.08 11.10
C ASP A 28 -8.77 4.81 12.45
N THR A 29 -9.72 5.68 12.65
CA THR A 29 -9.82 6.47 13.88
C THR A 29 -10.72 5.85 14.92
N ASN A 30 -11.57 4.92 14.53
CA ASN A 30 -12.54 4.23 15.40
C ASN A 30 -12.21 2.75 15.63
N GLN A 31 -11.08 2.27 15.07
CA GLN A 31 -10.61 0.88 15.17
C GLN A 31 -11.62 -0.14 14.62
N SER A 32 -12.36 0.26 13.59
CA SER A 32 -13.34 -0.61 12.92
C SER A 32 -12.69 -1.66 12.02
N GLY A 33 -11.46 -1.42 11.55
CA GLY A 33 -10.74 -2.26 10.59
C GLY A 33 -11.27 -2.17 9.15
N ILE A 34 -12.23 -1.32 8.88
CA ILE A 34 -12.82 -1.08 7.55
C ILE A 34 -12.87 0.41 7.26
N VAL A 35 -12.79 0.78 5.97
CA VAL A 35 -12.94 2.18 5.56
C VAL A 35 -14.37 2.65 5.76
N ASP A 36 -14.57 3.63 6.63
CA ASP A 36 -15.90 4.17 6.96
C ASP A 36 -15.90 5.71 7.09
N LYS A 37 -17.06 6.28 7.48
CA LYS A 37 -17.24 7.75 7.57
C LYS A 37 -16.44 8.40 8.71
N GLY A 38 -15.98 7.62 9.69
CA GLY A 38 -15.20 8.13 10.83
C GLY A 38 -13.73 8.32 10.49
N ASP A 39 -13.27 7.74 9.40
CA ASP A 39 -11.87 7.69 9.04
C ASP A 39 -11.34 9.01 8.50
N LYS A 40 -10.08 9.27 8.77
CA LYS A 40 -9.40 10.47 8.27
C LYS A 40 -8.62 10.14 6.99
N PRO A 41 -8.80 10.92 5.90
CA PRO A 41 -8.02 10.72 4.70
C PRO A 41 -6.54 10.96 4.95
N LEU A 42 -5.68 10.09 4.41
CA LEU A 42 -4.23 10.20 4.55
C LEU A 42 -3.58 10.61 3.22
N ALA A 43 -3.06 11.84 3.19
CA ALA A 43 -2.37 12.39 2.03
C ALA A 43 -0.90 11.98 1.98
N GLY A 44 -0.31 11.98 0.77
CA GLY A 44 1.13 11.78 0.57
C GLY A 44 1.59 10.32 0.62
N VAL A 45 0.69 9.36 0.77
CA VAL A 45 1.02 7.93 0.74
C VAL A 45 1.37 7.53 -0.68
N MET A 46 2.49 6.85 -0.85
CA MET A 46 2.90 6.29 -2.15
C MET A 46 2.10 5.04 -2.45
N VAL A 47 1.53 4.99 -3.65
CA VAL A 47 0.74 3.87 -4.18
C VAL A 47 1.31 3.46 -5.52
N THR A 48 1.43 2.17 -5.75
CA THR A 48 2.02 1.63 -6.99
C THR A 48 1.21 0.46 -7.55
N ASP A 49 1.24 0.32 -8.87
CA ASP A 49 0.75 -0.84 -9.61
C ASP A 49 1.88 -1.81 -10.02
N GLY A 50 3.11 -1.53 -9.54
CA GLY A 50 4.33 -2.27 -9.88
C GLY A 50 5.20 -1.61 -10.96
N LEU A 51 4.62 -0.67 -11.73
CA LEU A 51 5.32 0.13 -12.75
C LEU A 51 5.22 1.63 -12.46
N ASN A 52 4.01 2.10 -12.19
CA ASN A 52 3.71 3.49 -11.89
C ASN A 52 3.63 3.71 -10.39
N VAL A 53 4.05 4.90 -9.95
CA VAL A 53 3.96 5.33 -8.55
C VAL A 53 3.28 6.69 -8.50
N VAL A 54 2.26 6.81 -7.67
CA VAL A 54 1.56 8.06 -7.39
C VAL A 54 1.49 8.33 -5.89
N LYS A 55 1.18 9.56 -5.51
CA LYS A 55 0.89 9.91 -4.11
C LYS A 55 -0.58 10.23 -3.94
N THR A 56 -1.14 9.88 -2.78
CA THR A 56 -2.50 10.27 -2.43
C THR A 56 -2.63 11.79 -2.31
N ASP A 57 -3.76 12.32 -2.74
CA ASP A 57 -4.13 13.73 -2.64
C ASP A 57 -4.54 14.11 -1.19
N LYS A 58 -4.91 15.40 -0.97
CA LYS A 58 -5.38 15.91 0.34
C LYS A 58 -6.63 15.20 0.87
N LYS A 59 -7.36 14.49 0.01
CA LYS A 59 -8.54 13.70 0.36
C LYS A 59 -8.22 12.19 0.44
N GLY A 60 -6.93 11.83 0.50
CA GLY A 60 -6.47 10.45 0.55
C GLY A 60 -6.67 9.67 -0.75
N ARG A 61 -7.05 10.30 -1.87
CA ARG A 61 -7.39 9.62 -3.11
C ARG A 61 -6.19 9.45 -4.01
N PHE A 62 -6.16 8.36 -4.74
CA PHE A 62 -5.19 8.11 -5.80
C PHE A 62 -5.84 7.57 -7.07
N SER A 63 -5.08 7.65 -8.15
CA SER A 63 -5.46 7.10 -9.46
C SER A 63 -4.20 6.68 -10.20
N LEU A 64 -4.15 5.41 -10.61
CA LEU A 64 -3.07 4.80 -11.37
C LEU A 64 -3.55 4.42 -12.76
N PRO A 65 -2.76 4.64 -13.80
CA PRO A 65 -3.15 4.27 -15.17
C PRO A 65 -3.29 2.75 -15.34
N GLY A 66 -2.54 1.98 -14.54
CA GLY A 66 -2.43 0.55 -14.73
C GLY A 66 -1.60 0.17 -15.95
N PHE A 67 -1.27 -1.08 -16.07
CA PHE A 67 -0.68 -1.69 -17.26
C PHE A 67 -1.12 -3.16 -17.37
N GLU A 68 -0.91 -3.77 -18.52
CA GLU A 68 -1.41 -5.12 -18.83
C GLU A 68 -1.06 -6.20 -17.78
N LYS A 69 0.12 -6.07 -17.16
CA LYS A 69 0.60 -7.04 -16.17
C LYS A 69 0.33 -6.64 -14.71
N THR A 70 -0.46 -5.58 -14.46
CA THR A 70 -0.81 -5.17 -13.11
C THR A 70 -1.57 -6.28 -12.38
N ARG A 71 -0.96 -6.83 -11.34
CA ARG A 71 -1.55 -7.92 -10.53
C ARG A 71 -1.96 -7.46 -9.13
N PHE A 72 -1.31 -6.43 -8.64
CA PHE A 72 -1.52 -5.89 -7.30
C PHE A 72 -1.44 -4.37 -7.34
N ILE A 73 -2.22 -3.74 -6.49
CA ILE A 73 -2.06 -2.35 -6.10
C ILE A 73 -1.52 -2.37 -4.68
N SER A 74 -0.42 -1.68 -4.42
CA SER A 74 0.22 -1.68 -3.11
C SER A 74 0.57 -0.27 -2.64
N ILE A 75 0.69 -0.13 -1.32
CA ILE A 75 1.09 1.12 -0.68
C ILE A 75 2.43 0.95 0.03
N THR A 76 3.18 2.04 0.15
CA THR A 76 4.29 2.14 1.10
C THR A 76 3.75 2.71 2.40
N THR A 77 3.73 1.90 3.45
CA THR A 77 3.22 2.34 4.76
C THR A 77 4.12 3.47 5.31
N PRO A 78 3.57 4.66 5.59
CA PRO A 78 4.35 5.77 6.10
C PRO A 78 4.81 5.54 7.55
N ALA A 79 5.88 6.22 7.96
CA ALA A 79 6.31 6.23 9.35
C ALA A 79 5.18 6.78 10.26
N GLY A 80 4.99 6.17 11.41
CA GLY A 80 3.91 6.50 12.35
C GLY A 80 2.60 5.76 12.09
N PHE A 81 2.59 4.87 11.10
CA PHE A 81 1.41 4.06 10.76
C PHE A 81 1.78 2.60 10.60
N GLU A 82 0.77 1.74 10.70
CA GLU A 82 0.84 0.33 10.36
C GLU A 82 -0.44 -0.11 9.64
N THR A 83 -0.37 -1.20 8.90
CA THR A 83 -1.52 -1.81 8.23
C THR A 83 -1.34 -3.32 8.14
N GLN A 84 -2.43 -4.03 8.25
CA GLN A 84 -2.43 -5.48 8.04
C GLN A 84 -2.41 -5.85 6.56
N GLN A 85 -2.86 -4.94 5.69
CA GLN A 85 -2.98 -5.19 4.26
C GLN A 85 -2.40 -4.03 3.45
N PHE A 86 -1.16 -4.18 3.02
CA PHE A 86 -0.45 -3.16 2.22
C PHE A 86 -0.57 -3.40 0.71
N TYR A 87 -1.24 -4.45 0.26
CA TYR A 87 -1.51 -4.72 -1.15
C TYR A 87 -2.90 -5.33 -1.36
N LEU A 88 -3.47 -5.07 -2.53
CA LEU A 88 -4.76 -5.60 -2.96
C LEU A 88 -4.62 -6.22 -4.35
N SER A 89 -5.19 -7.42 -4.54
CA SER A 89 -5.16 -8.12 -5.82
C SER A 89 -6.11 -7.49 -6.83
N THR A 90 -5.64 -7.33 -8.07
CA THR A 90 -6.48 -6.86 -9.19
C THR A 90 -7.38 -7.94 -9.77
N LYS A 91 -7.14 -9.21 -9.43
CA LYS A 91 -7.98 -10.35 -9.86
C LYS A 91 -9.42 -10.29 -9.33
N GLU A 92 -9.64 -9.60 -8.23
CA GLU A 92 -10.95 -9.52 -7.56
C GLU A 92 -11.90 -8.49 -8.19
N ASN A 93 -11.50 -7.85 -9.30
CA ASN A 93 -12.31 -6.87 -10.04
C ASN A 93 -13.03 -5.85 -9.14
N ARG A 94 -12.28 -5.24 -8.22
CA ARG A 94 -12.78 -4.28 -7.24
C ARG A 94 -13.14 -2.96 -7.93
N LYS A 95 -14.20 -2.31 -7.48
CA LYS A 95 -14.56 -0.96 -7.93
C LYS A 95 -13.61 0.12 -7.38
N SER A 96 -13.00 -0.13 -6.24
CA SER A 96 -12.08 0.75 -5.53
C SER A 96 -11.03 -0.07 -4.79
N TYR A 97 -9.81 0.46 -4.70
CA TYR A 97 -8.68 -0.11 -3.98
C TYR A 97 -8.42 0.73 -2.73
N ASP A 98 -9.16 0.45 -1.67
CA ASP A 98 -9.13 1.26 -0.47
C ASP A 98 -8.25 0.61 0.59
N PHE A 99 -7.36 1.41 1.19
CA PHE A 99 -6.43 0.99 2.23
C PHE A 99 -6.73 1.71 3.52
N ILE A 100 -6.64 0.98 4.62
CA ILE A 100 -6.81 1.51 5.95
C ILE A 100 -5.52 1.30 6.77
N LEU A 101 -5.10 2.35 7.46
CA LEU A 101 -3.92 2.36 8.30
C LEU A 101 -4.30 2.75 9.72
N THR A 102 -3.59 2.20 10.68
CA THR A 102 -3.73 2.56 12.10
C THR A 102 -2.49 3.34 12.53
N GLU A 103 -2.64 4.35 13.38
CA GLU A 103 -1.48 5.03 13.98
C GLU A 103 -0.69 4.05 14.83
N SER A 104 0.65 4.10 14.72
CA SER A 104 1.55 3.21 15.43
C SER A 104 2.69 4.00 16.08
N GLU A 105 2.78 3.91 17.39
CA GLU A 105 3.91 4.47 18.13
C GLU A 105 5.22 3.74 17.83
N ARG A 106 5.16 2.46 17.46
CA ARG A 106 6.32 1.62 17.16
C ARG A 106 7.10 2.10 15.94
N THR A 107 6.41 2.71 14.97
CA THR A 107 7.00 3.15 13.69
C THR A 107 7.35 4.64 13.67
N LYS A 108 7.09 5.38 14.78
CA LYS A 108 7.43 6.82 14.92
C LYS A 108 8.90 7.09 15.26
N PRO A 109 9.62 6.25 16.02
CA PRO A 109 11.00 6.53 16.41
C PRO A 109 11.93 6.67 15.19
N ARG A 110 12.92 7.57 15.29
CA ARG A 110 13.97 7.70 14.27
C ARG A 110 15.00 6.57 14.30
N LYS A 111 15.09 5.87 15.44
CA LYS A 111 15.98 4.72 15.63
C LYS A 111 15.13 3.47 15.69
N HIS A 112 15.44 2.51 14.86
CA HIS A 112 14.77 1.21 14.79
C HIS A 112 15.81 0.12 15.00
N SER A 113 15.43 -0.93 15.71
CA SER A 113 16.18 -2.17 15.76
C SER A 113 15.54 -3.17 14.78
N PHE A 114 16.35 -3.98 14.16
CA PHE A 114 15.87 -5.08 13.32
C PHE A 114 16.71 -6.34 13.57
N VAL A 115 16.11 -7.48 13.39
CA VAL A 115 16.78 -8.78 13.42
C VAL A 115 16.82 -9.31 12.00
N GLN A 116 18.01 -9.56 11.49
CA GLN A 116 18.21 -10.22 10.21
C GLN A 116 18.58 -11.68 10.48
N ILE A 117 17.84 -12.60 9.87
CA ILE A 117 18.10 -14.02 9.95
C ILE A 117 18.34 -14.54 8.53
N THR A 118 19.47 -15.20 8.34
CA THR A 118 19.87 -15.79 7.06
C THR A 118 20.03 -17.29 7.22
N ASP A 119 19.91 -18.00 6.12
CA ASP A 119 20.21 -19.44 6.01
C ASP A 119 19.46 -20.34 7.00
N THR A 120 18.20 -19.99 7.26
CA THR A 120 17.32 -20.85 8.06
C THR A 120 16.79 -21.99 7.19
N GLU A 121 17.43 -23.15 7.25
CA GLU A 121 16.84 -24.40 6.77
C GLU A 121 15.74 -24.82 7.73
N VAL A 122 14.50 -24.62 7.34
CA VAL A 122 13.35 -25.02 8.14
C VAL A 122 12.94 -26.44 7.80
N THR A 123 13.59 -27.40 8.41
CA THR A 123 13.20 -28.80 8.37
C THR A 123 12.41 -29.14 9.63
N GLY A 124 11.09 -29.22 9.53
CA GLY A 124 10.16 -29.75 10.55
C GLY A 124 10.30 -29.16 11.96
N GLY A 125 9.27 -28.57 12.50
CA GLY A 125 9.21 -28.11 13.90
C GLY A 125 9.41 -26.61 14.11
N MET A 126 8.87 -25.78 13.25
CA MET A 126 8.97 -24.30 13.33
C MET A 126 8.44 -23.68 14.63
N GLY A 127 7.57 -24.35 15.37
CA GLY A 127 6.86 -23.75 16.49
C GLY A 127 7.78 -23.21 17.60
N ARG A 128 8.75 -23.99 18.04
CA ARG A 128 9.65 -23.57 19.13
C ARG A 128 10.56 -22.43 18.69
N TRP A 129 11.15 -22.54 17.53
CA TRP A 129 12.07 -21.54 17.00
C TRP A 129 11.41 -20.15 16.81
N VAL A 130 10.19 -20.11 16.30
CA VAL A 130 9.44 -18.85 16.17
C VAL A 130 9.12 -18.27 17.54
N THR A 131 8.75 -19.10 18.51
CA THR A 131 8.47 -18.66 19.89
C THR A 131 9.74 -18.12 20.57
N ASP A 132 10.86 -18.82 20.44
CA ASP A 132 12.14 -18.41 21.03
C ASP A 132 12.64 -17.11 20.40
N LEU A 133 12.50 -16.95 19.08
CA LEU A 133 12.82 -15.73 18.39
C LEU A 133 11.92 -14.56 18.83
N GLN A 134 10.63 -14.76 18.96
CA GLN A 134 9.69 -13.74 19.43
C GLN A 134 10.05 -13.30 20.84
N GLN A 135 10.33 -14.25 21.73
CA GLN A 135 10.76 -13.96 23.10
C GLN A 135 12.09 -13.18 23.12
N TYR A 136 13.02 -13.50 22.21
CA TYR A 136 14.26 -12.75 22.09
C TYR A 136 14.00 -11.31 21.62
N ILE A 137 13.16 -11.11 20.60
CA ILE A 137 12.79 -9.78 20.10
C ILE A 137 12.10 -8.95 21.18
N ASP A 138 11.22 -9.57 21.97
CA ASP A 138 10.46 -8.89 23.03
C ASP A 138 11.34 -8.50 24.24
N ASN A 139 12.40 -9.26 24.52
CA ASN A 139 13.26 -9.06 25.69
C ASN A 139 14.55 -8.27 25.38
N GLU A 140 15.00 -8.23 24.13
CA GLU A 140 16.26 -7.63 23.75
C GLU A 140 16.07 -6.38 22.89
N THR A 141 16.47 -5.23 23.42
CA THR A 141 16.66 -4.04 22.60
C THR A 141 17.97 -4.17 21.83
N VAL A 142 17.96 -4.82 20.69
CA VAL A 142 19.17 -4.97 19.87
C VAL A 142 19.46 -3.65 19.17
N SER A 143 20.49 -2.96 19.62
CA SER A 143 21.01 -1.74 19.00
C SER A 143 22.21 -2.09 18.13
N TYR A 144 22.06 -1.93 16.80
CA TYR A 144 23.20 -1.96 15.89
C TYR A 144 23.68 -0.55 15.63
N THR A 145 24.92 -0.27 15.99
CA THR A 145 25.65 0.92 15.53
C THR A 145 26.37 0.52 14.24
N HIS A 146 26.07 1.18 13.13
CA HIS A 146 26.92 1.11 11.95
C HIS A 146 28.28 1.71 12.27
N LEU A 147 29.32 0.90 12.05
CA LEU A 147 30.70 1.37 11.90
C LEU A 147 30.89 1.96 10.51
#